data_48365296eb52b5384fc53cfc55567c0c
#
_entry.id   48365296eb52b5384fc53cfc55567c0c
#
_cell.length_a   1.000
_cell.length_b   1.000
_cell.length_c   1.000
_cell.angle_alpha   90.00
_cell.angle_beta   90.00
_cell.angle_gamma   90.00
#
_symmetry.space_group_name_H-M   'P 1'
#
loop_
_entity.id
_entity.type
_entity.pdbx_description
1 polymer ?
#
loop_
_entity_poly.entity_id
_entity_poly.type
_entity_poly.pdbx_seq_one_letter_code
_entity_poly.pdbx_strand_id
1 'polypeptide(L)'
;SELKLAAQQYRSKGNDFYPGPLDQNGNLIGSNCMLWDRVFQVSKEEIQDFKDFSVLSSNVRDWPAKGNANISAPMQDLAPFIDVDMDGVYDPSKGDYPDIKGDQAVWWVFNDVGNLHTESGGGQIGIEVQVMAYAFATNNQLNNATFYDYTLIKKSQGFLHNSYVGFFVDGDLGNQN
;
A
#
# COMPACT_ATOMS: atom_id res chain seq x y z
N SER A 1 8.49 -16.07 -22.36
CA SER A 1 7.21 -15.36 -22.28
C SER A 1 7.47 -13.94 -21.82
N GLU A 2 6.67 -13.00 -22.26
CA GLU A 2 6.69 -11.62 -21.79
C GLU A 2 6.27 -11.58 -20.32
N LEU A 3 7.00 -10.85 -19.47
CA LEU A 3 6.60 -10.56 -18.12
C LEU A 3 5.59 -9.41 -18.13
N LYS A 4 4.43 -9.62 -17.53
CA LYS A 4 3.34 -8.66 -17.65
C LYS A 4 2.36 -8.75 -16.50
N LEU A 5 1.94 -7.60 -16.02
CA LEU A 5 0.93 -7.41 -14.98
C LEU A 5 -0.10 -6.39 -15.51
N ALA A 6 -1.36 -6.76 -15.55
CA ALA A 6 -2.42 -5.87 -16.00
C ALA A 6 -3.78 -6.22 -15.40
N ALA A 7 -4.65 -5.21 -15.27
CA ALA A 7 -6.08 -5.38 -15.13
C ALA A 7 -6.73 -4.99 -16.46
N GLN A 8 -7.54 -5.88 -17.03
CA GLN A 8 -8.13 -5.68 -18.35
C GLN A 8 -9.64 -5.43 -18.31
N GLN A 9 -10.30 -5.81 -17.22
CA GLN A 9 -11.75 -5.71 -17.13
C GLN A 9 -12.15 -4.76 -16.00
N TYR A 10 -12.91 -3.75 -16.33
CA TYR A 10 -13.51 -2.85 -15.36
C TYR A 10 -14.46 -3.62 -14.43
N ARG A 11 -14.35 -3.39 -13.12
CA ARG A 11 -15.14 -4.05 -12.06
C ARG A 11 -14.94 -5.56 -11.95
N SER A 12 -13.97 -6.15 -12.59
CA SER A 12 -13.56 -7.53 -12.31
C SER A 12 -12.41 -7.58 -11.30
N LYS A 13 -12.25 -8.71 -10.62
CA LYS A 13 -11.04 -8.95 -9.83
C LYS A 13 -9.89 -9.15 -10.80
N GLY A 14 -8.87 -8.29 -10.71
CA GLY A 14 -7.64 -8.47 -11.46
C GLY A 14 -6.91 -9.72 -10.97
N ASN A 15 -7.00 -10.82 -11.70
CA ASN A 15 -6.35 -12.07 -11.29
C ASN A 15 -4.83 -12.00 -11.30
N ASP A 16 -4.25 -11.02 -11.99
CA ASP A 16 -2.81 -10.80 -11.99
C ASP A 16 -2.30 -10.18 -10.67
N PHE A 17 -3.20 -9.60 -9.89
CA PHE A 17 -2.87 -8.95 -8.62
C PHE A 17 -3.18 -9.85 -7.43
N TYR A 18 -2.33 -9.80 -6.42
CA TYR A 18 -2.49 -10.54 -5.18
C TYR A 18 -2.20 -9.64 -3.98
N PRO A 19 -3.05 -9.60 -2.94
CA PRO A 19 -2.83 -8.74 -1.79
C PRO A 19 -1.65 -9.21 -0.95
N GLY A 20 -0.87 -8.25 -0.47
CA GLY A 20 0.21 -8.46 0.47
C GLY A 20 1.61 -8.23 -0.07
N PRO A 21 2.57 -8.11 0.86
CA PRO A 21 3.97 -7.92 0.53
C PRO A 21 4.66 -9.23 0.13
N LEU A 22 5.82 -9.09 -0.52
CA LEU A 22 6.74 -10.17 -0.83
C LEU A 22 7.94 -10.13 0.14
N ASP A 23 8.53 -11.27 0.42
CA ASP A 23 9.81 -11.35 1.13
C ASP A 23 10.96 -10.81 0.26
N GLN A 24 12.17 -10.78 0.82
CA GLN A 24 13.36 -10.31 0.09
C GLN A 24 13.75 -11.18 -1.11
N ASN A 25 13.22 -12.40 -1.19
CA ASN A 25 13.46 -13.34 -2.29
C ASN A 25 12.33 -13.34 -3.33
N GLY A 26 11.29 -12.52 -3.14
CA GLY A 26 10.14 -12.44 -4.02
C GLY A 26 9.08 -13.50 -3.78
N ASN A 27 9.06 -14.15 -2.61
CA ASN A 27 8.03 -15.10 -2.24
C ASN A 27 6.93 -14.44 -1.41
N LEU A 28 5.75 -15.02 -1.42
CA LEU A 28 4.65 -14.60 -0.56
C LEU A 28 5.00 -14.72 0.92
N ILE A 29 4.66 -13.72 1.70
CA ILE A 29 4.80 -13.75 3.15
C ILE A 29 3.55 -14.34 3.77
N GLY A 30 3.67 -15.57 4.27
CA GLY A 30 2.56 -16.29 4.91
C GLY A 30 1.54 -16.82 3.90
N SER A 31 0.60 -17.61 4.40
CA SER A 31 -0.46 -18.22 3.59
C SER A 31 -1.80 -17.46 3.64
N ASN A 32 -1.89 -16.39 4.43
CA ASN A 32 -3.15 -15.68 4.68
C ASN A 32 -3.14 -14.28 4.06
N CYS A 33 -3.60 -14.19 2.82
CA CYS A 33 -3.79 -12.92 2.13
C CYS A 33 -4.85 -12.02 2.79
N MET A 34 -5.76 -12.57 3.61
CA MET A 34 -6.84 -11.84 4.28
C MET A 34 -6.34 -10.70 5.17
N LEU A 35 -5.13 -10.80 5.70
CA LEU A 35 -4.51 -9.73 6.50
C LEU A 35 -4.22 -8.49 5.65
N TRP A 36 -3.98 -8.69 4.35
CA TRP A 36 -3.55 -7.65 3.42
C TRP A 36 -4.61 -7.28 2.38
N ASP A 37 -5.70 -8.06 2.27
CA ASP A 37 -6.82 -7.77 1.36
C ASP A 37 -7.72 -6.67 1.93
N ARG A 38 -7.10 -5.56 2.26
CA ARG A 38 -7.74 -4.36 2.82
C ARG A 38 -6.88 -3.12 2.59
N VAL A 39 -7.47 -1.96 2.81
CA VAL A 39 -6.76 -0.70 2.95
C VAL A 39 -6.58 -0.36 4.44
N PHE A 40 -5.45 0.20 4.78
CA PHE A 40 -5.16 0.75 6.11
C PHE A 40 -5.34 2.26 6.04
N GLN A 41 -6.17 2.81 6.89
CA GLN A 41 -6.45 4.24 6.89
C GLN A 41 -6.03 4.90 8.20
N VAL A 42 -5.67 6.16 8.14
CA VAL A 42 -5.40 6.98 9.31
C VAL A 42 -5.58 8.46 8.96
N SER A 43 -6.03 9.25 9.91
CA SER A 43 -6.11 10.71 9.79
C SER A 43 -5.00 11.39 10.58
N LYS A 44 -4.67 12.60 10.19
CA LYS A 44 -3.75 13.48 10.92
C LYS A 44 -4.27 13.81 12.32
N GLU A 45 -5.60 13.90 12.48
CA GLU A 45 -6.24 14.12 13.78
C GLU A 45 -5.97 12.94 14.72
N GLU A 46 -6.15 11.69 14.27
CA GLU A 46 -5.84 10.50 15.08
C GLU A 46 -4.38 10.44 15.50
N ILE A 47 -3.47 10.83 14.59
CA ILE A 47 -2.04 10.90 14.89
C ILE A 47 -1.77 12.00 15.93
N GLN A 48 -2.42 13.16 15.80
CA GLN A 48 -2.24 14.28 16.73
C GLN A 48 -2.79 13.94 18.12
N ASP A 49 -3.97 13.31 18.18
CA ASP A 49 -4.58 12.84 19.45
C ASP A 49 -3.68 11.82 20.15
N PHE A 50 -3.06 10.93 19.39
CA PHE A 50 -2.10 9.98 19.94
C PHE A 50 -0.87 10.70 20.53
N LYS A 51 -0.31 11.67 19.81
CA LYS A 51 0.88 12.44 20.25
C LYS A 51 0.61 13.31 21.47
N ASP A 52 -0.53 14.00 21.50
CA ASP A 52 -0.81 15.01 22.52
C ASP A 52 -1.50 14.41 23.77
N PHE A 53 -2.33 13.42 23.58
CA PHE A 53 -3.19 12.88 24.63
C PHE A 53 -3.02 11.38 24.86
N SER A 54 -2.13 10.72 24.15
CA SER A 54 -1.93 9.26 24.19
C SER A 54 -3.20 8.46 23.84
N VAL A 55 -4.06 9.02 22.99
CA VAL A 55 -5.27 8.35 22.50
C VAL A 55 -4.92 7.44 21.34
N LEU A 56 -4.72 6.16 21.61
CA LEU A 56 -4.34 5.17 20.61
C LEU A 56 -5.56 4.65 19.85
N SER A 57 -5.81 5.15 18.64
CA SER A 57 -6.84 4.61 17.76
C SER A 57 -6.42 3.25 17.18
N SER A 58 -7.39 2.47 16.70
CA SER A 58 -7.10 1.22 15.99
C SER A 58 -6.31 1.45 14.71
N ASN A 59 -6.52 2.57 14.04
CA ASN A 59 -5.81 2.92 12.82
C ASN A 59 -4.33 3.21 13.06
N VAL A 60 -4.00 3.91 14.14
CA VAL A 60 -2.60 4.12 14.56
C VAL A 60 -2.00 2.80 15.05
N ARG A 61 -2.71 2.04 15.91
CA ARG A 61 -2.23 0.76 16.44
C ARG A 61 -1.88 -0.25 15.34
N ASP A 62 -2.77 -0.37 14.36
CA ASP A 62 -2.71 -1.40 13.32
C ASP A 62 -2.07 -0.88 12.02
N TRP A 63 -1.37 0.26 12.06
CA TRP A 63 -0.68 0.79 10.89
C TRP A 63 0.33 -0.22 10.34
N PRO A 64 0.33 -0.53 9.03
CA PRO A 64 1.10 -1.65 8.47
C PRO A 64 2.56 -1.28 8.24
N ALA A 65 3.20 -0.74 9.26
CA ALA A 65 4.60 -0.40 9.24
C ALA A 65 5.48 -1.59 9.67
N LYS A 66 6.77 -1.45 9.45
CA LYS A 66 7.80 -2.47 9.66
C LYS A 66 7.72 -3.10 11.04
N GLY A 67 7.52 -4.41 11.08
CA GLY A 67 7.58 -5.21 12.30
C GLY A 67 6.43 -4.99 13.28
N ASN A 68 5.36 -4.27 12.91
CA ASN A 68 4.20 -4.06 13.79
C ASN A 68 3.61 -5.38 14.27
N ALA A 69 3.83 -5.70 15.54
CA ALA A 69 3.38 -6.95 16.16
C ALA A 69 1.84 -7.07 16.24
N ASN A 70 1.11 -5.95 16.31
CA ASN A 70 -0.35 -5.96 16.42
C ASN A 70 -1.04 -6.58 15.20
N ILE A 71 -0.39 -6.51 14.02
CA ILE A 71 -0.91 -7.10 12.77
C ILE A 71 0.04 -8.14 12.17
N SER A 72 1.07 -8.55 12.91
CA SER A 72 2.10 -9.48 12.43
C SER A 72 2.76 -9.00 11.12
N ALA A 73 3.01 -7.70 11.02
CA ALA A 73 3.70 -7.13 9.87
C ALA A 73 5.14 -7.66 9.79
N PRO A 74 5.66 -7.95 8.59
CA PRO A 74 7.02 -8.45 8.43
C PRO A 74 8.06 -7.38 8.76
N MET A 75 9.28 -7.85 9.08
CA MET A 75 10.44 -6.99 9.36
C MET A 75 11.06 -6.44 8.05
N GLN A 76 10.27 -5.69 7.32
CA GLN A 76 10.68 -5.00 6.09
C GLN A 76 9.97 -3.65 5.96
N ASP A 77 10.52 -2.77 5.14
CA ASP A 77 9.95 -1.45 4.91
C ASP A 77 8.62 -1.58 4.15
N LEU A 78 7.55 -1.13 4.81
CA LEU A 78 6.17 -1.09 4.32
C LEU A 78 5.63 0.34 4.44
N ALA A 79 4.48 0.53 5.08
CA ALA A 79 3.94 1.86 5.30
C ALA A 79 4.92 2.74 6.10
N PRO A 80 5.13 3.99 5.69
CA PRO A 80 6.05 4.88 6.38
C PRO A 80 5.56 5.24 7.79
N PHE A 81 6.52 5.41 8.69
CA PHE A 81 6.25 5.77 10.09
C PHE A 81 7.38 6.61 10.67
N ILE A 82 7.10 7.31 11.74
CA ILE A 82 8.10 7.99 12.57
C ILE A 82 8.48 7.04 13.72
N ASP A 83 9.73 6.65 13.71
CA ASP A 83 10.38 5.81 14.71
C ASP A 83 10.96 6.72 15.79
N VAL A 84 10.30 6.77 16.94
CA VAL A 84 10.63 7.72 18.02
C VAL A 84 11.78 7.21 18.87
N ASP A 85 11.84 5.91 19.13
CA ASP A 85 12.91 5.30 19.93
C ASP A 85 14.10 4.80 19.09
N MET A 86 14.03 4.92 17.76
CA MET A 86 15.09 4.59 16.80
C MET A 86 15.51 3.11 16.81
N ASP A 87 14.57 2.20 17.08
CA ASP A 87 14.86 0.76 17.08
C ASP A 87 14.57 0.09 15.72
N GLY A 88 13.98 0.82 14.79
CA GLY A 88 13.68 0.37 13.44
C GLY A 88 12.43 -0.50 13.32
N VAL A 89 11.59 -0.55 14.35
CA VAL A 89 10.37 -1.35 14.44
C VAL A 89 9.20 -0.47 14.85
N TYR A 90 8.07 -0.61 14.19
CA TYR A 90 6.88 0.15 14.57
C TYR A 90 6.24 -0.40 15.84
N ASP A 91 6.28 0.38 16.90
CA ASP A 91 5.64 0.08 18.18
C ASP A 91 5.00 1.35 18.77
N PRO A 92 3.67 1.53 18.64
CA PRO A 92 2.99 2.68 19.24
C PRO A 92 3.14 2.78 20.76
N SER A 93 3.41 1.67 21.45
CA SER A 93 3.63 1.70 22.93
C SER A 93 4.93 2.44 23.30
N LYS A 94 5.84 2.60 22.34
CA LYS A 94 7.09 3.36 22.46
C LYS A 94 6.98 4.78 21.89
N GLY A 95 5.84 5.14 21.35
CA GLY A 95 5.55 6.47 20.82
C GLY A 95 5.59 6.59 19.31
N ASP A 96 5.79 5.51 18.57
CA ASP A 96 5.81 5.53 17.11
C ASP A 96 4.44 5.80 16.53
N TYR A 97 4.43 6.51 15.40
CA TYR A 97 3.19 6.89 14.74
C TYR A 97 3.32 6.91 13.21
N PRO A 98 2.18 6.75 12.48
CA PRO A 98 2.18 6.80 11.02
C PRO A 98 2.78 8.10 10.47
N ASP A 99 3.62 8.00 9.44
CA ASP A 99 4.09 9.14 8.65
C ASP A 99 3.23 9.22 7.38
N ILE A 100 2.33 10.19 7.33
CA ILE A 100 1.39 10.35 6.24
C ILE A 100 1.51 11.70 5.54
N LYS A 101 1.10 11.72 4.30
CA LYS A 101 0.86 12.96 3.56
C LYS A 101 -0.61 13.38 3.67
N GLY A 102 -0.85 14.69 3.68
CA GLY A 102 -2.21 15.23 3.78
C GLY A 102 -2.82 15.17 5.18
N ASP A 103 -4.12 15.32 5.23
CA ASP A 103 -4.90 15.28 6.47
C ASP A 103 -5.58 13.93 6.70
N GLN A 104 -5.69 13.13 5.64
CA GLN A 104 -6.12 11.73 5.67
C GLN A 104 -5.34 10.93 4.63
N ALA A 105 -4.93 9.73 5.00
CA ALA A 105 -4.29 8.80 4.10
C ALA A 105 -4.85 7.40 4.22
N VAL A 106 -4.77 6.65 3.13
CA VAL A 106 -4.97 5.21 3.07
C VAL A 106 -3.75 4.57 2.43
N TRP A 107 -3.35 3.42 2.94
CA TRP A 107 -2.22 2.68 2.43
C TRP A 107 -2.60 1.22 2.17
N TRP A 108 -2.03 0.62 1.13
CA TRP A 108 -2.16 -0.81 0.83
C TRP A 108 -0.96 -1.31 0.05
N VAL A 109 -0.83 -2.64 0.00
CA VAL A 109 0.23 -3.33 -0.74
C VAL A 109 -0.32 -4.52 -1.49
N PHE A 110 0.19 -4.72 -2.69
CA PHE A 110 -0.10 -5.88 -3.51
C PHE A 110 1.12 -6.33 -4.30
N ASN A 111 1.04 -7.52 -4.86
CA ASN A 111 2.10 -8.12 -5.66
C ASN A 111 1.53 -8.85 -6.88
N ASP A 112 2.40 -9.35 -7.74
CA ASP A 112 2.05 -10.12 -8.93
C ASP A 112 2.45 -11.60 -8.85
N VAL A 113 2.82 -12.10 -7.66
CA VAL A 113 3.36 -13.46 -7.51
C VAL A 113 2.31 -14.46 -7.03
N GLY A 114 1.27 -13.98 -6.32
CA GLY A 114 0.32 -14.85 -5.65
C GLY A 114 -0.66 -15.59 -6.57
N ASN A 115 -0.83 -15.14 -7.80
CA ASN A 115 -1.78 -15.71 -8.76
C ASN A 115 -1.14 -16.01 -10.12
N LEU A 116 -1.79 -16.85 -10.90
CA LEU A 116 -1.50 -16.96 -12.33
C LEU A 116 -2.05 -15.74 -13.05
N HIS A 117 -1.26 -15.16 -13.96
CA HIS A 117 -1.64 -14.01 -14.75
C HIS A 117 -2.60 -14.41 -15.87
N THR A 118 -3.87 -14.53 -15.53
CA THR A 118 -4.93 -14.96 -16.47
C THR A 118 -5.50 -13.79 -17.27
N GLU A 119 -5.36 -12.57 -16.81
CA GLU A 119 -5.81 -11.38 -17.54
C GLU A 119 -4.79 -10.91 -18.57
N SER A 120 -3.55 -10.69 -18.18
CA SER A 120 -2.51 -10.29 -19.12
C SER A 120 -1.96 -11.44 -19.96
N GLY A 121 -2.09 -12.67 -19.47
CA GLY A 121 -1.47 -13.86 -20.07
C GLY A 121 0.06 -13.83 -20.02
N GLY A 122 0.66 -12.91 -19.28
CA GLY A 122 2.09 -12.77 -19.11
C GLY A 122 2.68 -13.67 -18.03
N GLY A 123 4.00 -13.69 -17.92
CA GLY A 123 4.70 -14.25 -16.77
C GLY A 123 4.74 -13.27 -15.60
N GLN A 124 4.92 -13.79 -14.39
CA GLN A 124 5.09 -12.97 -13.18
C GLN A 124 6.38 -12.14 -13.27
N ILE A 125 6.30 -10.89 -12.87
CA ILE A 125 7.44 -9.95 -12.83
C ILE A 125 8.23 -10.12 -11.54
N GLY A 126 7.54 -10.47 -10.45
CA GLY A 126 8.07 -10.48 -9.08
C GLY A 126 8.19 -9.08 -8.52
N ILE A 127 7.12 -8.32 -8.64
CA ILE A 127 7.02 -6.93 -8.18
C ILE A 127 6.07 -6.83 -6.98
N GLU A 128 6.47 -6.03 -6.01
CA GLU A 128 5.62 -5.52 -4.94
C GLU A 128 5.28 -4.08 -5.23
N VAL A 129 4.02 -3.72 -5.06
CA VAL A 129 3.54 -2.35 -5.24
C VAL A 129 2.94 -1.87 -3.93
N GLN A 130 3.53 -0.84 -3.36
CA GLN A 130 3.03 -0.14 -2.19
C GLN A 130 2.38 1.16 -2.63
N VAL A 131 1.20 1.46 -2.13
CA VAL A 131 0.45 2.65 -2.53
C VAL A 131 0.00 3.41 -1.31
N MET A 132 0.19 4.73 -1.34
CA MET A 132 -0.45 5.66 -0.41
C MET A 132 -1.33 6.61 -1.21
N ALA A 133 -2.63 6.60 -0.91
CA ALA A 133 -3.54 7.64 -1.38
C ALA A 133 -3.83 8.61 -0.23
N TYR A 134 -3.87 9.91 -0.53
CA TYR A 134 -4.06 10.94 0.49
C TYR A 134 -4.82 12.14 -0.04
N ALA A 135 -5.41 12.89 0.88
CA ALA A 135 -6.19 14.09 0.59
C ALA A 135 -5.93 15.18 1.64
N PHE A 136 -6.23 16.41 1.27
CA PHE A 136 -6.09 17.58 2.12
C PHE A 136 -7.46 18.19 2.44
N ALA A 137 -7.70 18.49 3.69
CA ALA A 137 -8.86 19.28 4.13
C ALA A 137 -8.51 20.78 4.06
N THR A 138 -8.80 21.40 2.93
CA THR A 138 -8.47 22.82 2.69
C THR A 138 -9.67 23.59 2.17
N ASN A 139 -9.59 24.94 2.22
CA ASN A 139 -10.63 25.81 1.66
C ASN A 139 -10.37 26.20 0.18
N ASN A 140 -9.52 25.45 -0.51
CA ASN A 140 -9.17 25.68 -1.91
C ASN A 140 -9.41 24.41 -2.76
N GLN A 141 -8.98 24.45 -4.01
CA GLN A 141 -9.21 23.35 -4.97
C GLN A 141 -8.55 22.03 -4.58
N LEU A 142 -7.53 22.03 -3.72
CA LEU A 142 -6.89 20.79 -3.24
C LEU A 142 -7.85 19.91 -2.44
N ASN A 143 -8.90 20.50 -1.84
CA ASN A 143 -9.95 19.74 -1.14
C ASN A 143 -10.71 18.77 -2.05
N ASN A 144 -10.67 18.98 -3.36
CA ASN A 144 -11.34 18.16 -4.36
C ASN A 144 -10.37 17.22 -5.10
N ALA A 145 -9.14 17.09 -4.62
CA ALA A 145 -8.11 16.27 -5.23
C ALA A 145 -7.70 15.11 -4.31
N THR A 146 -7.52 13.94 -4.91
CA THR A 146 -6.89 12.79 -4.25
C THR A 146 -5.55 12.54 -4.94
N PHE A 147 -4.52 12.36 -4.14
CA PHE A 147 -3.15 12.09 -4.60
C PHE A 147 -2.82 10.62 -4.38
N TYR A 148 -2.02 10.05 -5.26
CA TYR A 148 -1.58 8.67 -5.19
C TYR A 148 -0.07 8.59 -5.38
N ASP A 149 0.61 7.99 -4.42
CA ASP A 149 2.02 7.66 -4.52
C ASP A 149 2.16 6.14 -4.69
N TYR A 150 2.80 5.73 -5.77
CA TYR A 150 3.09 4.33 -6.05
C TYR A 150 4.59 4.07 -5.91
N THR A 151 4.94 3.12 -5.06
CA THR A 151 6.29 2.60 -4.94
C THR A 151 6.35 1.19 -5.50
N LEU A 152 7.10 1.02 -6.61
CA LEU A 152 7.26 -0.25 -7.28
C LEU A 152 8.60 -0.87 -6.85
N ILE A 153 8.53 -2.02 -6.21
CA ILE A 153 9.70 -2.70 -5.63
C ILE A 153 9.88 -4.04 -6.33
N LYS A 154 10.97 -4.18 -7.09
CA LYS A 154 11.32 -5.46 -7.68
C LYS A 154 11.92 -6.37 -6.62
N LYS A 155 11.30 -7.53 -6.40
CA LYS A 155 11.76 -8.56 -5.45
C LYS A 155 12.33 -9.81 -6.17
N SER A 156 12.05 -9.98 -7.47
CA SER A 156 12.60 -11.10 -8.25
C SER A 156 14.09 -10.94 -8.54
N GLN A 157 14.76 -12.03 -8.85
CA GLN A 157 16.18 -12.03 -9.25
C GLN A 157 16.37 -11.45 -10.67
N GLY A 158 17.60 -11.00 -10.97
CA GLY A 158 17.97 -10.47 -12.29
C GLY A 158 17.52 -9.04 -12.56
N PHE A 159 17.66 -8.58 -13.79
CA PHE A 159 17.33 -7.23 -14.23
C PHE A 159 16.10 -7.24 -15.14
N LEU A 160 15.26 -6.21 -15.02
CA LEU A 160 14.21 -5.94 -15.98
C LEU A 160 14.76 -4.97 -17.04
N HIS A 161 14.61 -5.33 -18.29
CA HIS A 161 15.01 -4.50 -19.44
C HIS A 161 13.77 -4.03 -20.18
N ASN A 162 13.81 -2.81 -20.72
CA ASN A 162 12.72 -2.24 -21.51
C ASN A 162 11.37 -2.29 -20.78
N SER A 163 11.36 -1.84 -19.51
CA SER A 163 10.16 -1.88 -18.66
C SER A 163 9.30 -0.65 -18.90
N TYR A 164 8.00 -0.85 -18.92
CA TYR A 164 7.00 0.20 -19.09
C TYR A 164 6.00 0.15 -17.96
N VAL A 165 5.61 1.32 -17.46
CA VAL A 165 4.51 1.49 -16.49
C VAL A 165 3.46 2.35 -17.17
N GLY A 166 2.21 1.89 -17.16
CA GLY A 166 1.09 2.61 -17.74
C GLY A 166 -0.03 2.77 -16.72
N PHE A 167 -0.66 3.93 -16.73
CA PHE A 167 -1.90 4.18 -16.02
C PHE A 167 -3.03 4.33 -17.02
N PHE A 168 -4.12 3.65 -16.76
CA PHE A 168 -5.37 3.85 -17.48
C PHE A 168 -6.31 4.65 -16.58
N VAL A 169 -6.84 5.75 -17.11
CA VAL A 169 -7.82 6.58 -16.43
C VAL A 169 -9.00 6.76 -17.37
N ASP A 170 -10.18 6.37 -16.90
CA ASP A 170 -11.46 6.59 -17.56
C ASP A 170 -12.30 7.50 -16.66
N GLY A 171 -12.19 8.79 -16.91
CA GLY A 171 -12.83 9.83 -16.10
C GLY A 171 -14.23 10.15 -16.64
N ASP A 172 -15.28 9.76 -15.88
CA ASP A 172 -16.64 10.15 -16.17
C ASP A 172 -16.93 11.57 -15.64
N LEU A 173 -17.30 12.47 -16.53
CA LEU A 173 -17.79 13.81 -16.19
C LEU A 173 -19.29 13.89 -16.43
N GLY A 174 -20.08 14.04 -15.34
CA GLY A 174 -21.51 14.29 -15.40
C GLY A 174 -22.37 13.02 -15.35
N ASN A 175 -23.66 13.21 -15.60
CA ASN A 175 -24.64 12.14 -15.56
C ASN A 175 -24.68 11.44 -16.93
N GLN A 176 -24.32 10.17 -16.99
CA GLN A 176 -24.68 9.35 -18.14
C GLN A 176 -26.18 9.07 -18.09
N ASN A 177 -26.93 9.71 -18.97
CA ASN A 177 -28.31 9.34 -19.29
C ASN A 177 -28.30 8.18 -20.29
#